data_b6c81256a685edeaa33f931398b05dfe
#
_entry.id   b6c81256a685edeaa33f931398b05dfe
#
_cell.length_a   1.000
_cell.length_b   1.000
_cell.length_c   1.000
_cell.angle_alpha   90.00
_cell.angle_beta   90.00
_cell.angle_gamma   90.00
#
_symmetry.space_group_name_H-M   'P 1'
#
loop_
_entity.id
_entity.type
_entity.pdbx_description
1 polymer ?
#
loop_
_entity_poly.entity_id
_entity_poly.type
_entity_poly.pdbx_seq_one_letter_code
_entity_poly.pdbx_strand_id
1 'polypeptide(L)'
;QVGAYEQNPSNLETGNGFKMSGSGTKGALLPVELIWQPKVGAEQLPGEYRLGYYYSTAKADDVYDDVDGQPQGLTGNDFKSRGSKHGWWVVAQQQVTSYNGDASRGLSLFANLTVHDKATNVVDNYQQLGVVYKGPFDARPKDDIGLGIARIHVNDDVKKRQRLVNQVNGIDDYDNPLYQPLQDTEYNAELYYGVHVTDWLTVRPNLQYIKQPGGVDEVDNALVAGIKIQTVF
;
A
#
# COMPACT_ATOMS: atom_id res chain seq x y z
N GLN A 1 16.16 -9.63 7.77
CA GLN A 1 16.37 -8.24 8.20
C GLN A 1 15.57 -7.98 9.48
N VAL A 2 16.10 -7.12 10.34
CA VAL A 2 15.42 -6.60 11.53
C VAL A 2 15.70 -5.11 11.61
N GLY A 3 14.78 -4.34 12.15
CA GLY A 3 14.94 -2.90 12.31
C GLY A 3 14.31 -2.41 13.61
N ALA A 4 14.76 -1.24 14.06
CA ALA A 4 14.12 -0.49 15.12
C ALA A 4 14.13 0.99 14.71
N TYR A 5 12.94 1.57 14.61
CA TYR A 5 12.76 2.93 14.14
C TYR A 5 11.96 3.75 15.14
N GLU A 6 12.42 4.95 15.44
CA GLU A 6 11.66 5.90 16.22
C GLU A 6 10.36 6.29 15.50
N GLN A 7 9.26 6.31 16.21
CA GLN A 7 7.99 6.89 15.74
C GLN A 7 7.75 8.23 16.40
N ASN A 8 8.05 9.28 15.64
CA ASN A 8 7.90 10.66 16.07
C ASN A 8 7.14 11.45 15.00
N PRO A 9 5.83 11.71 15.19
CA PRO A 9 5.03 12.46 14.22
C PRO A 9 5.58 13.84 13.88
N SER A 10 6.30 14.48 14.82
CA SER A 10 6.89 15.79 14.59
C SER A 10 7.99 15.80 13.51
N ASN A 11 8.57 14.62 13.18
CA ASN A 11 9.52 14.51 12.09
C ASN A 11 8.89 14.73 10.70
N LEU A 12 7.56 14.67 10.61
CA LEU A 12 6.80 14.94 9.38
C LEU A 12 6.34 16.40 9.26
N GLU A 13 6.57 17.23 10.30
CA GLU A 13 6.20 18.63 10.29
C GLU A 13 7.15 19.46 9.41
N THR A 14 6.61 20.49 8.77
CA THR A 14 7.40 21.40 7.93
C THR A 14 8.54 22.04 8.73
N GLY A 15 9.76 21.98 8.19
CA GLY A 15 10.96 22.53 8.82
C GLY A 15 11.71 21.58 9.75
N ASN A 16 11.22 20.38 10.01
CA ASN A 16 11.85 19.40 10.91
C ASN A 16 12.79 18.40 10.19
N GLY A 17 13.04 18.52 8.89
CA GLY A 17 13.82 17.56 8.09
C GLY A 17 15.25 17.30 8.57
N PHE A 18 15.84 18.19 9.40
CA PHE A 18 17.16 18.02 9.99
C PHE A 18 17.14 17.97 11.53
N LYS A 19 15.96 17.86 12.13
CA LYS A 19 15.81 17.78 13.59
C LYS A 19 16.05 16.36 14.06
N MET A 20 17.16 16.12 14.72
CA MET A 20 17.53 14.82 15.30
C MET A 20 17.30 14.75 16.82
N SER A 21 16.26 15.44 17.33
CA SER A 21 15.93 15.40 18.74
C SER A 21 14.84 14.36 19.01
N GLY A 22 14.99 13.53 20.05
CA GLY A 22 13.97 12.58 20.50
C GLY A 22 12.75 13.21 21.18
N SER A 23 12.62 14.56 21.18
CA SER A 23 11.44 15.23 21.73
C SER A 23 10.23 14.97 20.81
N GLY A 24 9.15 14.41 21.38
CA GLY A 24 7.95 14.05 20.61
C GLY A 24 7.87 12.58 20.22
N THR A 25 8.85 11.75 20.60
CA THR A 25 8.80 10.28 20.45
C THR A 25 7.52 9.72 21.04
N LYS A 26 6.76 8.97 20.23
CA LYS A 26 5.51 8.30 20.63
C LYS A 26 5.69 6.79 20.81
N GLY A 27 6.78 6.24 20.31
CA GLY A 27 7.09 4.81 20.39
C GLY A 27 8.16 4.39 19.40
N ALA A 28 8.27 3.09 19.21
CA ALA A 28 9.19 2.46 18.26
C ALA A 28 8.42 1.52 17.31
N LEU A 29 8.87 1.47 16.07
CA LEU A 29 8.46 0.49 15.06
C LEU A 29 9.55 -0.58 14.96
N LEU A 30 9.17 -1.84 15.16
CA LEU A 30 10.05 -3.00 15.18
C LEU A 30 9.65 -3.99 14.07
N PRO A 31 10.14 -3.81 12.83
CA PRO A 31 9.91 -4.77 11.76
C PRO A 31 10.93 -5.92 11.80
N VAL A 32 10.47 -7.10 11.39
CA VAL A 32 11.30 -8.27 11.07
C VAL A 32 10.86 -8.82 9.72
N GLU A 33 11.81 -9.18 8.86
CA GLU A 33 11.55 -9.74 7.54
C GLU A 33 12.51 -10.87 7.22
N LEU A 34 11.95 -11.98 6.74
CA LEU A 34 12.69 -13.07 6.11
C LEU A 34 12.67 -12.85 4.60
N ILE A 35 13.82 -12.96 3.96
CA ILE A 35 13.98 -12.83 2.51
C ILE A 35 14.62 -14.13 2.00
N TRP A 36 13.97 -14.76 1.02
CA TRP A 36 14.47 -15.93 0.34
C TRP A 36 14.55 -15.65 -1.15
N GLN A 37 15.75 -15.81 -1.72
CA GLN A 37 16.05 -15.49 -3.12
C GLN A 37 16.53 -16.74 -3.87
N PRO A 38 15.61 -17.67 -4.22
CA PRO A 38 15.97 -18.87 -4.96
C PRO A 38 16.20 -18.58 -6.44
N LYS A 39 16.89 -19.52 -7.09
CA LYS A 39 16.87 -19.68 -8.53
C LYS A 39 16.08 -20.95 -8.86
N VAL A 40 15.08 -20.85 -9.74
CA VAL A 40 14.09 -21.90 -9.97
C VAL A 40 14.16 -22.43 -11.40
N GLY A 41 13.90 -23.72 -11.56
CA GLY A 41 13.86 -24.39 -12.86
C GLY A 41 15.22 -24.65 -13.48
N ALA A 42 15.21 -25.26 -14.67
CA ALA A 42 16.44 -25.60 -15.41
C ALA A 42 17.23 -24.35 -15.84
N GLU A 43 16.58 -23.25 -16.10
CA GLU A 43 17.19 -21.98 -16.51
C GLU A 43 17.64 -21.11 -15.32
N GLN A 44 17.52 -21.60 -14.08
CA GLN A 44 17.92 -20.90 -12.87
C GLN A 44 17.35 -19.49 -12.77
N LEU A 45 16.05 -19.35 -13.08
CA LEU A 45 15.36 -18.06 -13.09
C LEU A 45 15.23 -17.49 -11.67
N PRO A 46 15.53 -16.18 -11.48
CA PRO A 46 15.51 -15.58 -10.15
C PRO A 46 14.11 -15.43 -9.59
N GLY A 47 13.97 -15.73 -8.30
CA GLY A 47 12.79 -15.46 -7.50
C GLY A 47 13.17 -14.69 -6.25
N GLU A 48 12.21 -13.98 -5.67
CA GLU A 48 12.32 -13.33 -4.37
C GLU A 48 11.01 -13.49 -3.60
N TYR A 49 11.12 -14.02 -2.39
CA TYR A 49 9.98 -14.25 -1.50
C TYR A 49 10.28 -13.60 -0.15
N ARG A 50 9.33 -12.84 0.37
CA ARG A 50 9.46 -12.14 1.63
C ARG A 50 8.29 -12.44 2.52
N LEU A 51 8.57 -12.66 3.81
CA LEU A 51 7.59 -12.76 4.88
C LEU A 51 8.04 -11.81 5.98
N GLY A 52 7.19 -10.86 6.31
CA GLY A 52 7.50 -9.87 7.33
C GLY A 52 6.39 -9.66 8.33
N TYR A 53 6.77 -9.13 9.49
CA TYR A 53 5.90 -8.72 10.57
C TYR A 53 6.43 -7.43 11.17
N TYR A 54 5.54 -6.53 11.56
CA TYR A 54 5.91 -5.36 12.33
C TYR A 54 5.10 -5.26 13.62
N TYR A 55 5.73 -4.69 14.63
CA TYR A 55 5.10 -4.29 15.88
C TYR A 55 5.46 -2.84 16.18
N SER A 56 4.47 -2.03 16.52
CA SER A 56 4.63 -0.64 16.91
C SER A 56 4.20 -0.47 18.36
N THR A 57 5.03 0.16 19.17
CA THR A 57 4.71 0.51 20.56
C THR A 57 4.03 1.88 20.69
N ALA A 58 3.85 2.61 19.59
CA ALA A 58 3.13 3.87 19.58
C ALA A 58 1.64 3.62 19.84
N LYS A 59 1.06 4.44 20.71
CA LYS A 59 -0.38 4.46 20.92
C LYS A 59 -1.11 4.89 19.66
N ALA A 60 -2.29 4.36 19.47
CA ALA A 60 -3.19 4.71 18.38
C ALA A 60 -4.64 4.68 18.85
N ASP A 61 -5.47 5.46 18.22
CA ASP A 61 -6.90 5.42 18.46
C ASP A 61 -7.52 4.17 17.81
N ASP A 62 -8.50 3.60 18.49
CA ASP A 62 -9.36 2.57 17.93
C ASP A 62 -10.17 3.17 16.77
N VAL A 63 -10.46 2.36 15.74
CA VAL A 63 -11.24 2.86 14.60
C VAL A 63 -12.76 2.79 14.81
N TYR A 64 -13.21 2.11 15.88
CA TYR A 64 -14.62 1.85 16.12
C TYR A 64 -15.07 2.12 17.56
N ASP A 65 -14.32 1.65 18.58
CA ASP A 65 -14.68 1.77 19.99
C ASP A 65 -14.31 3.14 20.55
N ASP A 66 -15.18 3.67 21.41
CA ASP A 66 -14.91 4.82 22.27
C ASP A 66 -14.21 4.40 23.59
N VAL A 67 -13.89 5.38 24.44
CA VAL A 67 -13.23 5.17 25.73
C VAL A 67 -13.97 4.20 26.66
N ASP A 68 -15.29 4.07 26.51
CA ASP A 68 -16.16 3.20 27.30
C ASP A 68 -16.43 1.85 26.61
N GLY A 69 -15.84 1.62 25.43
CA GLY A 69 -16.01 0.41 24.62
C GLY A 69 -17.37 0.35 23.92
N GLN A 70 -17.99 1.50 23.70
CA GLN A 70 -19.22 1.63 22.88
C GLN A 70 -18.84 2.05 21.46
N PRO A 71 -19.71 1.80 20.45
CA PRO A 71 -19.46 2.31 19.09
C PRO A 71 -19.34 3.84 19.08
N GLN A 72 -18.18 4.37 18.75
CA GLN A 72 -17.90 5.80 18.75
C GLN A 72 -18.87 6.60 17.84
N GLY A 73 -19.29 5.98 16.73
CA GLY A 73 -20.27 6.61 15.83
C GLY A 73 -21.66 6.82 16.44
N LEU A 74 -21.98 6.17 17.57
CA LEU A 74 -23.22 6.40 18.32
C LEU A 74 -23.04 7.46 19.42
N THR A 75 -21.90 7.42 20.11
CA THR A 75 -21.68 8.22 21.32
C THR A 75 -21.07 9.58 21.03
N GLY A 76 -20.23 9.66 19.98
CA GLY A 76 -19.41 10.83 19.69
C GLY A 76 -18.30 11.10 20.70
N ASN A 77 -18.07 10.20 21.67
CA ASN A 77 -17.01 10.30 22.65
C ASN A 77 -15.63 10.15 22.01
N ASP A 78 -14.56 10.43 22.77
CA ASP A 78 -13.19 10.18 22.34
C ASP A 78 -12.97 8.69 22.03
N PHE A 79 -12.09 8.39 21.07
CA PHE A 79 -11.74 7.03 20.74
C PHE A 79 -10.96 6.35 21.85
N LYS A 80 -11.16 5.05 21.96
CA LYS A 80 -10.36 4.19 22.83
C LYS A 80 -8.90 4.18 22.37
N SER A 81 -7.98 4.48 23.28
CA SER A 81 -6.56 4.40 23.00
C SER A 81 -6.06 2.96 23.07
N ARG A 82 -5.43 2.47 22.02
CA ARG A 82 -4.74 1.17 21.95
C ARG A 82 -3.24 1.38 22.17
N GLY A 83 -2.59 0.45 22.87
CA GLY A 83 -1.17 0.57 23.26
C GLY A 83 -0.18 0.14 22.17
N SER A 84 -0.66 -0.42 21.07
CA SER A 84 0.21 -0.97 20.01
C SER A 84 -0.51 -1.11 18.69
N LYS A 85 0.28 -1.21 17.61
CA LYS A 85 -0.17 -1.62 16.27
C LYS A 85 0.69 -2.76 15.77
N HIS A 86 0.14 -3.60 14.92
CA HIS A 86 0.90 -4.68 14.29
C HIS A 86 0.35 -5.03 12.91
N GLY A 87 1.11 -5.79 12.16
CA GLY A 87 0.70 -6.29 10.88
C GLY A 87 1.76 -7.20 10.28
N TRP A 88 1.41 -7.85 9.19
CA TRP A 88 2.31 -8.75 8.48
C TRP A 88 2.16 -8.59 6.97
N TRP A 89 3.19 -9.02 6.24
CA TRP A 89 3.15 -9.00 4.78
C TRP A 89 3.83 -10.23 4.18
N VAL A 90 3.36 -10.58 2.99
CA VAL A 90 4.01 -11.54 2.10
C VAL A 90 4.22 -10.86 0.75
N VAL A 91 5.43 -10.95 0.22
CA VAL A 91 5.76 -10.53 -1.15
C VAL A 91 6.35 -11.73 -1.88
N ALA A 92 5.88 -11.98 -3.09
CA ALA A 92 6.43 -12.99 -3.98
C ALA A 92 6.70 -12.37 -5.33
N GLN A 93 7.89 -12.60 -5.86
CA GLN A 93 8.26 -12.26 -7.23
C GLN A 93 9.01 -13.44 -7.83
N GLN A 94 8.61 -13.86 -9.02
CA GLN A 94 9.24 -14.97 -9.72
C GLN A 94 9.33 -14.67 -11.22
N GLN A 95 10.54 -14.71 -11.76
CA GLN A 95 10.71 -14.77 -13.20
C GLN A 95 10.32 -16.17 -13.70
N VAL A 96 9.43 -16.23 -14.67
CA VAL A 96 8.84 -17.49 -15.17
C VAL A 96 9.27 -17.86 -16.58
N THR A 97 9.86 -16.91 -17.33
CA THR A 97 10.47 -17.18 -18.63
C THR A 97 11.81 -16.45 -18.77
N SER A 98 12.68 -16.98 -19.63
CA SER A 98 13.80 -16.27 -20.21
C SER A 98 13.54 -15.92 -21.68
N TYR A 99 14.34 -15.07 -22.29
CA TYR A 99 14.29 -14.79 -23.72
C TYR A 99 15.48 -15.47 -24.40
N ASN A 100 15.22 -16.56 -25.14
CA ASN A 100 16.26 -17.37 -25.79
C ASN A 100 17.42 -17.79 -24.85
N GLY A 101 17.08 -18.12 -23.60
CA GLY A 101 18.08 -18.50 -22.57
C GLY A 101 18.74 -17.32 -21.85
N ASP A 102 18.42 -16.08 -22.23
CA ASP A 102 18.87 -14.88 -21.52
C ASP A 102 17.95 -14.55 -20.34
N ALA A 103 18.36 -14.88 -19.13
CA ALA A 103 17.62 -14.62 -17.90
C ALA A 103 17.54 -13.12 -17.51
N SER A 104 18.27 -12.23 -18.19
CA SER A 104 18.13 -10.78 -18.00
C SER A 104 16.85 -10.22 -18.65
N ARG A 105 16.20 -11.01 -19.51
CA ARG A 105 14.99 -10.71 -20.26
C ARG A 105 13.94 -11.79 -19.97
N GLY A 106 12.67 -11.44 -20.03
CA GLY A 106 11.58 -12.39 -19.83
C GLY A 106 10.47 -11.89 -18.93
N LEU A 107 9.50 -12.77 -18.68
CA LEU A 107 8.31 -12.48 -17.89
C LEU A 107 8.56 -12.78 -16.41
N SER A 108 8.21 -11.84 -15.56
CA SER A 108 8.14 -12.01 -14.11
C SER A 108 6.72 -11.79 -13.62
N LEU A 109 6.30 -12.58 -12.65
CA LEU A 109 5.06 -12.41 -11.90
C LEU A 109 5.40 -11.84 -10.53
N PHE A 110 4.52 -11.01 -9.98
CA PHE A 110 4.64 -10.57 -8.60
C PHE A 110 3.28 -10.57 -7.88
N ALA A 111 3.34 -10.75 -6.56
CA ALA A 111 2.20 -10.67 -5.68
C ALA A 111 2.63 -10.02 -4.36
N ASN A 112 1.72 -9.24 -3.76
CA ASN A 112 1.88 -8.67 -2.43
C ASN A 112 0.56 -8.83 -1.67
N LEU A 113 0.65 -9.25 -0.41
CA LEU A 113 -0.44 -9.23 0.56
C LEU A 113 0.11 -8.57 1.83
N THR A 114 -0.54 -7.50 2.27
CA THR A 114 -0.25 -6.85 3.55
C THR A 114 -1.53 -6.81 4.37
N VAL A 115 -1.46 -7.20 5.64
CA VAL A 115 -2.58 -7.21 6.59
C VAL A 115 -2.17 -6.46 7.85
N HIS A 116 -3.04 -5.55 8.28
CA HIS A 116 -2.88 -4.76 9.49
C HIS A 116 -3.88 -5.19 10.55
N ASP A 117 -3.60 -4.88 11.82
CA ASP A 117 -4.58 -5.09 12.88
C ASP A 117 -5.82 -4.21 12.65
N LYS A 118 -7.00 -4.78 12.91
CA LYS A 118 -8.27 -4.11 12.63
C LYS A 118 -8.65 -3.04 13.65
N ALA A 119 -8.10 -3.10 14.86
CA ALA A 119 -8.49 -2.16 15.90
C ALA A 119 -7.97 -0.74 15.65
N THR A 120 -6.82 -0.60 14.94
CA THR A 120 -6.13 0.69 14.86
C THR A 120 -5.87 1.17 13.44
N ASN A 121 -6.21 0.37 12.41
CA ASN A 121 -5.90 0.73 11.04
C ASN A 121 -7.14 0.95 10.19
N VAL A 122 -7.18 2.08 9.49
CA VAL A 122 -8.24 2.44 8.55
C VAL A 122 -8.21 1.50 7.34
N VAL A 123 -7.03 1.17 6.83
CA VAL A 123 -6.84 0.13 5.80
C VAL A 123 -6.40 -1.14 6.51
N ASP A 124 -7.20 -2.21 6.46
CA ASP A 124 -6.88 -3.46 7.12
C ASP A 124 -6.15 -4.46 6.23
N ASN A 125 -6.32 -4.37 4.90
CA ASN A 125 -5.52 -5.18 3.99
C ASN A 125 -5.28 -4.51 2.63
N TYR A 126 -4.13 -4.86 2.05
CA TYR A 126 -3.70 -4.48 0.72
C TYR A 126 -3.28 -5.74 -0.04
N GLN A 127 -3.76 -5.86 -1.26
CA GLN A 127 -3.43 -6.97 -2.16
C GLN A 127 -2.97 -6.40 -3.49
N GLN A 128 -1.92 -6.98 -4.07
CA GLN A 128 -1.43 -6.59 -5.38
C GLN A 128 -0.97 -7.82 -6.16
N LEU A 129 -1.30 -7.84 -7.43
CA LEU A 129 -0.83 -8.84 -8.40
C LEU A 129 -0.37 -8.13 -9.66
N GLY A 130 0.62 -8.68 -10.32
CA GLY A 130 1.00 -8.14 -11.62
C GLY A 130 2.06 -8.94 -12.34
N VAL A 131 2.35 -8.45 -13.54
CA VAL A 131 3.33 -9.03 -14.45
C VAL A 131 4.25 -7.94 -14.97
N VAL A 132 5.51 -8.28 -15.17
CA VAL A 132 6.50 -7.43 -15.82
C VAL A 132 7.22 -8.25 -16.89
N TYR A 133 7.22 -7.77 -18.12
CA TYR A 133 8.01 -8.33 -19.21
C TYR A 133 9.20 -7.42 -19.49
N LYS A 134 10.41 -7.90 -19.23
CA LYS A 134 11.65 -7.18 -19.46
C LYS A 134 12.25 -7.58 -20.81
N GLY A 135 12.69 -6.62 -21.59
CA GLY A 135 13.26 -6.81 -22.92
C GLY A 135 12.28 -7.39 -23.94
N PRO A 136 11.07 -6.81 -24.12
CA PRO A 136 10.06 -7.37 -25.05
C PRO A 136 10.48 -7.30 -26.51
N PHE A 137 11.41 -6.40 -26.86
CA PHE A 137 11.86 -6.17 -28.22
C PHE A 137 13.38 -6.27 -28.34
N ASP A 138 13.88 -6.91 -29.42
CA ASP A 138 15.33 -7.05 -29.64
C ASP A 138 16.04 -5.72 -29.86
N ALA A 139 15.36 -4.76 -30.50
CA ALA A 139 15.88 -3.40 -30.68
C ALA A 139 15.96 -2.60 -29.35
N ARG A 140 15.23 -3.06 -28.31
CA ARG A 140 15.11 -2.39 -27.01
C ARG A 140 15.16 -3.40 -25.85
N PRO A 141 16.29 -4.13 -25.68
CA PRO A 141 16.37 -5.27 -24.77
C PRO A 141 16.34 -4.87 -23.27
N LYS A 142 16.54 -3.60 -22.95
CA LYS A 142 16.51 -3.08 -21.59
C LYS A 142 15.14 -2.55 -21.17
N ASP A 143 14.24 -2.26 -22.13
CA ASP A 143 12.91 -1.74 -21.85
C ASP A 143 12.05 -2.77 -21.12
N ASP A 144 11.05 -2.29 -20.41
CA ASP A 144 10.10 -3.16 -19.71
C ASP A 144 8.65 -2.68 -19.91
N ILE A 145 7.73 -3.63 -19.90
CA ILE A 145 6.30 -3.39 -19.87
C ILE A 145 5.71 -4.08 -18.64
N GLY A 146 4.85 -3.41 -17.92
CA GLY A 146 4.22 -3.99 -16.73
C GLY A 146 2.75 -3.67 -16.63
N LEU A 147 2.01 -4.65 -16.12
CA LEU A 147 0.61 -4.52 -15.73
C LEU A 147 0.48 -4.96 -14.27
N GLY A 148 -0.12 -4.11 -13.46
CA GLY A 148 -0.42 -4.41 -12.06
C GLY A 148 -1.86 -4.07 -11.72
N ILE A 149 -2.42 -4.84 -10.79
CA ILE A 149 -3.74 -4.59 -10.19
C ILE A 149 -3.55 -4.62 -8.68
N ALA A 150 -4.11 -3.62 -8.00
CA ALA A 150 -4.10 -3.53 -6.54
C ALA A 150 -5.54 -3.41 -6.01
N ARG A 151 -5.75 -3.95 -4.82
CA ARG A 151 -6.96 -3.82 -4.00
C ARG A 151 -6.56 -3.25 -2.65
N ILE A 152 -7.16 -2.14 -2.28
CA ILE A 152 -7.00 -1.47 -0.99
C ILE A 152 -8.33 -1.60 -0.27
N HIS A 153 -8.38 -2.36 0.82
CA HIS A 153 -9.60 -2.56 1.58
C HIS A 153 -9.62 -1.69 2.82
N VAL A 154 -10.62 -0.82 2.91
CA VAL A 154 -10.91 -0.06 4.12
C VAL A 154 -11.59 -0.99 5.11
N ASN A 155 -11.13 -0.96 6.34
CA ASN A 155 -11.60 -1.75 7.45
C ASN A 155 -13.14 -1.62 7.62
N ASP A 156 -13.82 -2.76 7.67
CA ASP A 156 -15.27 -2.82 7.86
C ASP A 156 -15.78 -2.05 9.08
N ASP A 157 -14.97 -1.96 10.14
CA ASP A 157 -15.34 -1.26 11.36
C ASP A 157 -15.33 0.27 11.16
N VAL A 158 -14.48 0.79 10.27
CA VAL A 158 -14.53 2.19 9.82
C VAL A 158 -15.86 2.45 9.10
N LYS A 159 -16.22 1.60 8.13
CA LYS A 159 -17.48 1.70 7.39
C LYS A 159 -18.70 1.61 8.30
N LYS A 160 -18.68 0.69 9.28
CA LYS A 160 -19.77 0.58 10.28
C LYS A 160 -19.88 1.86 11.09
N ARG A 161 -18.77 2.42 11.57
CA ARG A 161 -18.77 3.68 12.32
C ARG A 161 -19.34 4.84 11.49
N GLN A 162 -18.88 5.01 10.24
CA GLN A 162 -19.38 6.04 9.32
C GLN A 162 -20.92 5.92 9.13
N ARG A 163 -21.42 4.69 8.96
CA ARG A 163 -22.85 4.43 8.86
C ARG A 163 -23.60 4.83 10.14
N LEU A 164 -23.07 4.52 11.31
CA LEU A 164 -23.66 4.89 12.59
C LEU A 164 -23.72 6.42 12.76
N VAL A 165 -22.66 7.14 12.39
CA VAL A 165 -22.63 8.61 12.40
C VAL A 165 -23.75 9.18 11.52
N ASN A 166 -23.92 8.68 10.30
CA ASN A 166 -24.97 9.13 9.40
C ASN A 166 -26.35 8.83 9.99
N GLN A 167 -26.57 7.64 10.57
CA GLN A 167 -27.84 7.26 11.17
C GLN A 167 -28.21 8.14 12.37
N VAL A 168 -27.26 8.43 13.27
CA VAL A 168 -27.48 9.27 14.45
C VAL A 168 -27.84 10.70 14.03
N ASN A 169 -27.22 11.21 12.96
CA ASN A 169 -27.47 12.54 12.44
C ASN A 169 -28.67 12.62 11.50
N GLY A 170 -29.33 11.48 11.18
CA GLY A 170 -30.45 11.43 10.25
C GLY A 170 -30.08 11.84 8.83
N ILE A 171 -28.85 11.56 8.40
CA ILE A 171 -28.31 11.95 7.10
C ILE A 171 -28.20 10.68 6.23
N ASP A 172 -28.91 10.66 5.11
CA ASP A 172 -28.90 9.58 4.11
C ASP A 172 -28.49 10.06 2.70
N ASP A 173 -28.37 11.38 2.52
CA ASP A 173 -28.01 12.02 1.26
C ASP A 173 -26.50 12.25 1.19
N TYR A 174 -25.84 11.67 0.19
CA TYR A 174 -24.41 11.83 -0.08
C TYR A 174 -24.01 13.28 -0.36
N ASP A 175 -24.88 14.07 -0.98
CA ASP A 175 -24.62 15.48 -1.30
C ASP A 175 -24.71 16.40 -0.05
N ASN A 176 -25.17 15.89 1.08
CA ASN A 176 -25.18 16.62 2.34
C ASN A 176 -23.74 16.83 2.85
N PRO A 177 -23.28 18.08 3.11
CA PRO A 177 -21.92 18.36 3.57
C PRO A 177 -21.50 17.67 4.89
N LEU A 178 -22.48 17.19 5.67
CA LEU A 178 -22.24 16.48 6.92
C LEU A 178 -22.25 14.95 6.76
N TYR A 179 -22.54 14.45 5.56
CA TYR A 179 -22.51 13.02 5.27
C TYR A 179 -21.08 12.45 5.43
N GLN A 180 -20.97 11.36 6.12
CA GLN A 180 -19.73 10.58 6.21
C GLN A 180 -19.70 9.56 5.07
N PRO A 181 -18.87 9.73 4.04
CA PRO A 181 -18.76 8.77 2.95
C PRO A 181 -18.47 7.35 3.47
N LEU A 182 -19.20 6.37 2.96
CA LEU A 182 -19.05 4.98 3.37
C LEU A 182 -17.90 4.34 2.59
N GLN A 183 -16.75 4.24 3.22
CA GLN A 183 -15.55 3.67 2.60
C GLN A 183 -15.55 2.15 2.65
N ASP A 184 -15.15 1.50 1.55
CA ASP A 184 -15.06 0.04 1.42
C ASP A 184 -13.75 -0.35 0.73
N THR A 185 -13.77 -0.50 -0.58
CA THR A 185 -12.64 -1.04 -1.34
C THR A 185 -12.33 -0.17 -2.56
N GLU A 186 -11.08 0.24 -2.69
CA GLU A 186 -10.54 0.84 -3.90
C GLU A 186 -9.78 -0.19 -4.73
N TYR A 187 -9.95 -0.17 -6.06
CA TYR A 187 -9.16 -0.98 -7.00
C TYR A 187 -8.38 -0.09 -7.93
N ASN A 188 -7.09 -0.39 -8.10
CA ASN A 188 -6.19 0.30 -9.01
C ASN A 188 -5.65 -0.69 -10.03
N ALA A 189 -5.65 -0.32 -11.31
CA ALA A 189 -4.95 -1.02 -12.37
C ALA A 189 -3.97 -0.05 -13.03
N GLU A 190 -2.73 -0.47 -13.24
CA GLU A 190 -1.71 0.32 -13.94
C GLU A 190 -1.07 -0.49 -15.06
N LEU A 191 -1.03 0.11 -16.26
CA LEU A 191 -0.22 -0.34 -17.38
C LEU A 191 0.87 0.70 -17.63
N TYR A 192 2.12 0.24 -17.76
CA TYR A 192 3.24 1.12 -18.07
C TYR A 192 4.17 0.53 -19.13
N TYR A 193 4.92 1.40 -19.79
CA TYR A 193 6.06 1.03 -20.61
C TYR A 193 7.30 1.81 -20.16
N GLY A 194 8.34 1.10 -19.71
CA GLY A 194 9.58 1.66 -19.21
C GLY A 194 10.61 1.77 -20.34
N VAL A 195 10.87 2.99 -20.80
CA VAL A 195 11.88 3.29 -21.81
C VAL A 195 13.21 3.53 -21.10
N HIS A 196 14.17 2.60 -21.24
CA HIS A 196 15.55 2.81 -20.80
C HIS A 196 16.28 3.68 -21.83
N VAL A 197 16.30 5.00 -21.61
CA VAL A 197 16.91 5.98 -22.51
C VAL A 197 18.42 5.87 -22.46
N THR A 198 18.97 5.75 -21.24
CA THR A 198 20.40 5.49 -20.95
C THR A 198 20.51 4.52 -19.77
N ASP A 199 21.73 4.14 -19.38
CA ASP A 199 21.94 3.27 -18.21
C ASP A 199 21.54 3.94 -16.88
N TRP A 200 21.46 5.26 -16.87
CA TRP A 200 21.12 6.05 -15.69
C TRP A 200 19.76 6.74 -15.77
N LEU A 201 19.07 6.71 -16.94
CA LEU A 201 17.78 7.40 -17.18
C LEU A 201 16.72 6.44 -17.72
N THR A 202 15.63 6.30 -16.98
CA THR A 202 14.42 5.60 -17.43
C THR A 202 13.24 6.56 -17.44
N VAL A 203 12.47 6.57 -18.52
CA VAL A 203 11.21 7.31 -18.67
C VAL A 203 10.07 6.30 -18.78
N ARG A 204 9.06 6.41 -17.92
CA ARG A 204 7.98 5.43 -17.80
C ARG A 204 6.62 6.12 -17.91
N PRO A 205 6.07 6.29 -19.14
CA PRO A 205 4.66 6.61 -19.31
C PRO A 205 3.79 5.50 -18.72
N ASN A 206 2.68 5.88 -18.08
CA ASN A 206 1.73 4.96 -17.52
C ASN A 206 0.29 5.42 -17.72
N LEU A 207 -0.63 4.48 -17.66
CA LEU A 207 -2.06 4.68 -17.65
C LEU A 207 -2.61 3.94 -16.43
N GLN A 208 -3.37 4.63 -15.60
CA GLN A 208 -3.98 4.08 -14.40
C GLN A 208 -5.49 4.19 -14.49
N TYR A 209 -6.19 3.13 -14.07
CA TYR A 209 -7.62 3.13 -13.85
C TYR A 209 -7.89 2.89 -12.38
N ILE A 210 -8.59 3.83 -11.74
CA ILE A 210 -8.93 3.79 -10.32
C ILE A 210 -10.44 3.62 -10.22
N LYS A 211 -10.87 2.49 -9.68
CA LYS A 211 -12.27 2.22 -9.39
C LYS A 211 -12.56 2.52 -7.91
N GLN A 212 -13.62 3.27 -7.67
CA GLN A 212 -14.06 3.69 -6.34
C GLN A 212 -12.93 4.41 -5.56
N PRO A 213 -12.48 5.58 -6.05
CA PRO A 213 -11.43 6.35 -5.38
C PRO A 213 -11.74 6.60 -3.89
N GLY A 214 -10.77 6.32 -3.02
CA GLY A 214 -10.96 6.37 -1.57
C GLY A 214 -11.84 5.26 -0.99
N GLY A 215 -12.21 4.27 -1.80
CA GLY A 215 -13.13 3.20 -1.41
C GLY A 215 -14.61 3.62 -1.37
N VAL A 216 -14.96 4.75 -1.98
CA VAL A 216 -16.30 5.35 -1.93
C VAL A 216 -17.06 5.07 -3.23
N ASP A 217 -18.23 4.42 -3.13
CA ASP A 217 -19.03 4.01 -4.29
C ASP A 217 -19.57 5.21 -5.09
N GLU A 218 -19.86 6.32 -4.41
CA GLU A 218 -20.42 7.53 -4.99
C GLU A 218 -19.39 8.36 -5.77
N VAL A 219 -18.10 8.08 -5.60
CA VAL A 219 -17.04 8.77 -6.33
C VAL A 219 -16.82 8.13 -7.70
N ASP A 220 -16.86 8.95 -8.75
CA ASP A 220 -16.62 8.51 -10.12
C ASP A 220 -15.25 7.87 -10.29
N ASN A 221 -15.21 6.81 -11.09
CA ASN A 221 -13.95 6.15 -11.44
C ASN A 221 -13.05 7.09 -12.23
N ALA A 222 -11.75 7.02 -11.98
CA ALA A 222 -10.76 7.90 -12.60
C ALA A 222 -9.85 7.15 -13.60
N LEU A 223 -9.59 7.77 -14.74
CA LEU A 223 -8.54 7.36 -15.69
C LEU A 223 -7.43 8.41 -15.65
N VAL A 224 -6.23 8.01 -15.28
CA VAL A 224 -5.08 8.91 -15.08
C VAL A 224 -3.95 8.49 -16.01
N ALA A 225 -3.43 9.45 -16.79
CA ALA A 225 -2.20 9.28 -17.55
C ALA A 225 -1.05 9.98 -16.83
N GLY A 226 0.09 9.31 -16.71
CA GLY A 226 1.26 9.81 -16.00
C GLY A 226 2.57 9.51 -16.71
N ILE A 227 3.62 10.22 -16.30
CA ILE A 227 4.99 9.96 -16.72
C ILE A 227 5.88 9.96 -15.47
N LYS A 228 6.57 8.84 -15.22
CA LYS A 228 7.60 8.74 -14.20
C LYS A 228 8.98 8.87 -14.85
N ILE A 229 9.82 9.75 -14.31
CA ILE A 229 11.25 9.87 -14.70
C ILE A 229 12.09 9.35 -13.52
N GLN A 230 12.97 8.40 -13.80
CA GLN A 230 13.85 7.81 -12.82
C GLN A 230 15.31 7.98 -13.27
N THR A 231 16.14 8.51 -12.38
CA THR A 231 17.57 8.66 -12.56
C THR A 231 18.32 7.85 -11.49
N VAL A 232 19.42 7.19 -11.89
CA VAL A 232 20.29 6.44 -11.00
C VAL A 232 21.70 7.01 -11.14
N PHE A 233 22.28 7.44 -10.01
CA PHE A 233 23.63 8.04 -9.93
C PHE A 233 24.60 7.12 -9.25
#